data_20f118d05a580a1643f76d12c8cf1f4c
#
_entry.id   20f118d05a580a1643f76d12c8cf1f4c
#
_cell.length_a   1.000
_cell.length_b   1.000
_cell.length_c   1.000
_cell.angle_alpha   90.00
_cell.angle_beta   90.00
_cell.angle_gamma   90.00
#
_symmetry.space_group_name_H-M   'P 1'
#
loop_
_entity.id
_entity.type
_entity.pdbx_description
1 polymer ?
#
loop_
_entity_poly.entity_id
_entity_poly.type
_entity_poly.pdbx_seq_one_letter_code
_entity_poly.pdbx_strand_id
1 'polypeptide(L)' 'MVIVKRKTITEHVVVLSDQTLKKLTKNLKTKEELLTFSFKFLLEREDNTSILGTFELSEISKYFPDFSCHIEKWLK' A
#
# COMPACT_ATOMS: atom_id res chain seq x y z
N MET A 1 -8.42 -8.44 0.71
CA MET A 1 -8.18 -8.52 -0.75
C MET A 1 -8.45 -7.17 -1.40
N VAL A 2 -7.59 -6.77 -2.31
CA VAL A 2 -7.74 -5.50 -3.01
C VAL A 2 -7.99 -5.81 -4.50
N ILE A 3 -9.01 -5.18 -5.06
CA ILE A 3 -9.35 -5.35 -6.48
C ILE A 3 -9.07 -4.02 -7.17
N VAL A 4 -8.24 -4.05 -8.19
CA VAL A 4 -7.89 -2.87 -8.97
C VAL A 4 -8.51 -2.98 -10.36
N LYS A 5 -9.35 -2.01 -10.71
CA LYS A 5 -10.03 -1.96 -12.00
C LYS A 5 -9.40 -0.87 -12.87
N ARG A 6 -8.67 -1.31 -13.88
CA ARG A 6 -8.12 -0.45 -14.92
C ARG A 6 -8.45 -1.09 -16.26
N LYS A 7 -7.56 -1.02 -17.25
CA LYS A 7 -7.75 -1.76 -18.52
C LYS A 7 -7.86 -3.25 -18.25
N THR A 8 -7.11 -3.74 -17.25
CA THR A 8 -7.17 -5.11 -16.77
C THR A 8 -7.58 -5.08 -15.30
N ILE A 9 -8.44 -6.02 -14.89
CA ILE A 9 -8.84 -6.15 -13.49
C ILE A 9 -7.86 -7.11 -12.82
N THR A 10 -7.27 -6.68 -11.72
CA THR A 10 -6.35 -7.52 -10.93
C THR A 10 -6.81 -7.61 -9.49
N GLU A 11 -6.49 -8.74 -8.86
CA GLU A 11 -6.79 -8.99 -7.46
C GLU A 11 -5.47 -9.12 -6.69
N HIS A 12 -5.41 -8.52 -5.53
CA HIS A 12 -4.21 -8.51 -4.70
C HIS A 12 -4.56 -8.87 -3.27
N VAL A 13 -3.82 -9.82 -2.70
CA VAL A 13 -3.94 -10.17 -1.28
C VAL A 13 -2.78 -9.49 -0.56
N VAL A 14 -3.11 -8.56 0.30
CA VAL A 14 -2.13 -7.77 1.04
C VAL A 14 -2.19 -8.15 2.51
N VAL A 15 -1.07 -8.59 3.05
CA VAL A 15 -0.94 -8.88 4.47
C VAL A 15 -0.56 -7.60 5.20
N LEU A 16 -1.40 -7.21 6.15
CA LEU A 16 -1.17 -6.00 6.94
C LEU A 16 -1.43 -6.32 8.40
N SER A 17 -0.36 -6.48 9.16
CA SER A 17 -0.46 -6.74 10.58
C SER A 17 -0.73 -5.44 11.35
N ASP A 18 -1.27 -5.58 12.57
CA ASP A 18 -1.50 -4.43 13.43
C ASP A 18 -0.19 -3.71 13.79
N GLN A 19 0.88 -4.47 13.93
CA GLN A 19 2.21 -3.90 14.19
C GLN A 19 2.70 -3.04 13.05
N THR A 20 2.51 -3.50 11.82
CA THR A 20 2.88 -2.73 10.62
C THR A 20 2.05 -1.46 10.52
N LEU A 21 0.75 -1.56 10.75
CA LEU A 21 -0.15 -0.40 10.74
C LEU A 21 0.31 0.63 11.76
N LYS A 22 0.56 0.19 12.99
CA LYS A 22 1.02 1.07 14.07
C LYS A 22 2.35 1.72 13.73
N LYS A 23 3.29 0.94 13.20
CA LYS A 23 4.62 1.43 12.86
C LYS A 23 4.57 2.49 11.76
N LEU A 24 3.76 2.27 10.73
CA LEU A 24 3.69 3.17 9.58
C LEU A 24 2.79 4.39 9.83
N THR A 25 1.69 4.22 10.55
CA THR A 25 0.69 5.30 10.69
C THR A 25 0.56 5.81 12.13
N LYS A 26 1.28 5.23 13.07
CA LYS A 26 1.19 5.57 14.51
C LYS A 26 -0.25 5.49 15.02
N ASN A 27 -1.04 4.57 14.47
CA ASN A 27 -2.47 4.38 14.77
C ASN A 27 -3.35 5.58 14.41
N LEU A 28 -2.86 6.46 13.54
CA LEU A 28 -3.62 7.64 13.11
C LEU A 28 -4.57 7.34 11.95
N LYS A 29 -4.40 6.19 11.30
CA LYS A 29 -5.21 5.78 10.15
C LYS A 29 -5.65 4.34 10.30
N THR A 30 -6.74 3.97 9.61
CA THR A 30 -7.23 2.60 9.59
C THR A 30 -6.48 1.77 8.55
N LYS A 31 -6.64 0.44 8.62
CA LYS A 31 -6.05 -0.45 7.62
C LYS A 31 -6.58 -0.13 6.22
N GLU A 32 -7.88 0.17 6.10
CA GLU A 32 -8.49 0.51 4.81
C GLU A 32 -7.90 1.78 4.23
N GLU A 33 -7.71 2.81 5.07
CA GLU A 33 -7.11 4.05 4.64
C GLU A 33 -5.68 3.85 4.17
N LEU A 34 -4.90 3.05 4.90
CA LEU A 34 -3.53 2.75 4.52
C LEU A 34 -3.46 1.95 3.22
N LEU A 35 -4.35 0.97 3.05
CA LEU A 35 -4.40 0.20 1.81
C LEU A 35 -4.73 1.09 0.62
N THR A 36 -5.72 1.96 0.76
CA THR A 36 -6.10 2.90 -0.30
C THR A 36 -4.93 3.81 -0.65
N PHE A 37 -4.28 4.37 0.34
CA PHE A 37 -3.11 5.22 0.14
C PHE A 37 -1.99 4.47 -0.57
N SER A 38 -1.71 3.25 -0.12
CA SER A 38 -0.62 2.44 -0.66
C SER A 38 -0.84 2.10 -2.14
N PHE A 39 -2.07 1.74 -2.51
CA PHE A 39 -2.37 1.43 -3.90
C PHE A 39 -2.36 2.66 -4.79
N LYS A 40 -2.79 3.81 -4.30
CA LYS A 40 -2.63 5.07 -5.04
C LYS A 40 -1.16 5.36 -5.30
N PHE A 41 -0.33 5.17 -4.28
CA PHE A 41 1.11 5.34 -4.40
C PHE A 41 1.71 4.42 -5.46
N LEU A 42 1.35 3.12 -5.41
CA LEU A 42 1.86 2.14 -6.34
C LEU A 42 1.40 2.40 -7.78
N LEU A 43 0.12 2.75 -7.95
CA LEU A 43 -0.47 2.94 -9.27
C LEU A 43 0.04 4.20 -9.98
N GLU A 44 0.58 5.16 -9.24
CA GLU A 44 1.25 6.31 -9.84
C GLU A 44 2.60 5.93 -10.44
N ARG A 45 3.19 4.82 -10.00
CA ARG A 45 4.52 4.39 -10.41
C ARG A 45 4.52 3.19 -11.32
N GLU A 46 3.53 2.31 -11.18
CA GLU A 46 3.43 1.08 -11.93
C GLU A 46 2.00 0.79 -12.33
N ASP A 47 1.83 0.01 -13.40
CA ASP A 47 0.53 -0.48 -13.76
C ASP A 47 0.10 -1.58 -12.78
N ASN A 48 -1.22 -1.79 -12.64
CA ASN A 48 -1.73 -2.79 -11.71
C ASN A 48 -1.26 -4.21 -12.03
N THR A 49 -0.96 -4.49 -13.28
CA THR A 49 -0.43 -5.81 -13.69
C THR A 49 1.00 -6.03 -13.22
N SER A 50 1.71 -4.98 -12.85
CA SER A 50 3.08 -5.07 -12.34
C SER A 50 3.12 -5.21 -10.81
N ILE A 51 1.99 -5.03 -10.14
CA ILE A 51 1.91 -5.17 -8.69
C ILE A 51 1.76 -6.65 -8.34
N LEU A 52 2.52 -7.09 -7.32
CA LEU A 52 2.46 -8.48 -6.88
C LEU A 52 1.04 -8.88 -6.48
N GLY A 53 0.65 -10.12 -6.78
CA GLY A 53 -0.66 -10.65 -6.41
C GLY A 53 -0.83 -10.86 -4.91
N THR A 54 0.24 -11.22 -4.22
CA THR A 54 0.23 -11.43 -2.78
C THR A 54 1.52 -10.86 -2.20
N PHE A 55 1.40 -9.98 -1.21
CA PHE A 55 2.57 -9.39 -0.57
C PHE A 55 2.20 -8.83 0.80
N GLU A 56 3.22 -8.64 1.63
CA GLU A 56 3.07 -7.93 2.89
C GLU A 56 3.27 -6.44 2.62
N LEU A 57 2.45 -5.59 3.25
CA LEU A 57 2.46 -4.16 2.96
C LEU A 57 3.84 -3.51 3.18
N SER A 58 4.57 -3.98 4.19
CA SER A 58 5.92 -3.47 4.47
C SER A 58 6.90 -3.69 3.32
N GLU A 59 6.63 -4.63 2.42
CA GLU A 59 7.48 -4.86 1.27
C GLU A 59 7.50 -3.69 0.30
N ILE A 60 6.47 -2.85 0.31
CA ILE A 60 6.44 -1.65 -0.54
C ILE A 60 7.65 -0.76 -0.25
N SER A 61 8.02 -0.62 1.01
CA SER A 61 9.19 0.19 1.41
C SER A 61 10.50 -0.37 0.89
N LYS A 62 10.56 -1.68 0.64
CA LYS A 62 11.77 -2.31 0.08
C LYS A 62 11.94 -1.98 -1.40
N TYR A 63 10.84 -1.92 -2.14
CA TYR A 63 10.88 -1.59 -3.57
C TYR A 63 10.89 -0.09 -3.81
N PHE A 64 10.23 0.67 -2.94
CA PHE A 64 10.11 2.12 -3.04
C PHE A 64 10.50 2.74 -1.70
N PRO A 65 11.78 3.03 -1.49
CA PRO A 65 12.26 3.54 -0.19
C PRO A 65 11.59 4.86 0.25
N ASP A 66 11.08 5.63 -0.69
CA ASP A 66 10.40 6.89 -0.38
C ASP A 66 8.96 6.72 0.12
N PHE A 67 8.46 5.49 0.16
CA PHE A 67 7.10 5.22 0.63
C PHE A 67 6.88 5.73 2.05
N SER A 68 7.83 5.50 2.94
CA SER A 68 7.74 5.98 4.33
C SER A 68 7.62 7.50 4.41
N CYS A 69 8.37 8.20 3.58
CA CYS A 69 8.30 9.67 3.52
C CYS A 69 6.93 10.14 3.07
N HIS A 70 6.35 9.47 2.08
CA HIS A 70 5.01 9.80 1.60
C HIS A 70 3.95 9.57 2.67
N ILE A 71 4.08 8.50 3.46
CA ILE A 71 3.17 8.24 4.57
C ILE A 71 3.28 9.35 5.62
N GLU A 72 4.48 9.76 5.97
CA GLU A 72 4.69 10.82 6.95
C GLU A 72 4.02 12.12 6.53
N LYS A 73 4.14 12.48 5.25
CA LYS A 73 3.47 13.67 4.71
C LYS A 73 1.96 13.52 4.76
N TRP A 74 1.46 12.34 4.49
CA TRP A 74 0.03 12.06 4.52
C TRP A 74 -0.56 12.16 5.93
N LEU A 75 0.23 11.81 6.95
CA LEU A 75 -0.21 11.86 8.35
C LEU A 75 -0.25 13.28 8.94
N LYS A 76 0.37 14.24 8.29
CA LYS A 76 0.41 15.64 8.77
C LYS A 76 -0.85 16.41 8.46
#